data_0051ce0e162c5e47925d8a5858c097b7
#
_entry.id   0051ce0e162c5e47925d8a5858c097b7
#
_cell.length_a   1.000
_cell.length_b   1.000
_cell.length_c   1.000
_cell.angle_alpha   90.00
_cell.angle_beta   90.00
_cell.angle_gamma   90.00
#
_symmetry.space_group_name_H-M   'P 1'
#
loop_
_entity.id
_entity.type
_entity.pdbx_description
1 polymer ?
#
loop_
_entity_poly.entity_id
_entity_poly.type
_entity_poly.pdbx_seq_one_letter_code
_entity_poly.pdbx_strand_id
1 'polypeptide(L)'
;MDNFELVPPKTVDRNFEFVVHTFGCKVNTYDTGLIQKNLKQNGFKISLDHKKKNAVHVLNTCAVTGEATKQAVRLIRKIKSQEPLATVVVTGCAAQVDTGAFENLPGADLVVANSHKGMLPHIVDQFFRGESKQKVFKSNIFKKDDLEDGGGQEQHHTRSFLKIQDGCNSFCSFCIIPYARGKSRSLPIATLVEKINQLEKSGLKEVVLTGVHIGDYEDVFGGQSKTLEDLVETVLLRTKIPRIRLSSLEPIELTPRLLSLYQDDRMCPHFHMSIQSADTSVLSQMKRKYGEAEVRESLNQISQHIPNAFVGMDVIAGFPSETEEEFENTYKVLSETPWTRLHVFPYSERVGTKAAIMPQVTMMKRKERALRLRELSLHRLQAEALKQIGTQKKVLVLNKFSAGTQAISRDYWDVNFNLSESLHSEFKNSEVNVEIKGVRLNSDNVVLDA
;
A
#
# COMPACT_ATOMS: atom_id res chain seq x y z
N MET A 1 -55.38 3.87 16.91
CA MET A 1 -54.75 3.44 15.66
C MET A 1 -54.27 4.70 14.96
N ASP A 2 -53.08 5.14 15.33
CA ASP A 2 -52.53 6.35 14.76
C ASP A 2 -51.80 6.01 13.47
N ASN A 3 -52.30 6.53 12.38
CA ASN A 3 -51.70 6.44 11.06
C ASN A 3 -50.37 7.25 11.09
N PHE A 4 -49.24 6.55 11.25
CA PHE A 4 -47.96 7.11 10.90
C PHE A 4 -47.86 7.22 9.36
N GLU A 5 -48.21 8.38 8.84
CA GLU A 5 -47.80 8.78 7.49
C GLU A 5 -46.27 8.79 7.44
N LEU A 6 -45.70 7.84 6.68
CA LEU A 6 -44.30 7.87 6.32
C LEU A 6 -44.05 9.10 5.44
N VAL A 7 -43.59 10.19 6.05
CA VAL A 7 -43.09 11.33 5.30
C VAL A 7 -41.94 10.84 4.44
N PRO A 8 -42.02 10.92 3.11
CA PRO A 8 -40.90 10.49 2.27
C PRO A 8 -39.66 11.29 2.62
N PRO A 9 -38.50 10.65 2.72
CA PRO A 9 -37.26 11.34 3.11
C PRO A 9 -37.01 12.50 2.16
N LYS A 10 -36.80 13.71 2.71
CA LYS A 10 -36.40 14.88 1.92
C LYS A 10 -35.22 14.48 1.04
N THR A 11 -35.45 14.52 -0.29
CA THR A 11 -34.38 14.30 -1.26
C THR A 11 -33.36 15.42 -1.06
N VAL A 12 -32.21 15.09 -0.48
CA VAL A 12 -31.09 16.02 -0.45
C VAL A 12 -30.71 16.26 -1.91
N ASP A 13 -30.56 17.52 -2.28
CA ASP A 13 -30.01 17.88 -3.58
C ASP A 13 -28.57 17.34 -3.67
N ARG A 14 -28.41 16.17 -4.32
CA ARG A 14 -27.13 15.43 -4.41
C ARG A 14 -26.22 16.00 -5.49
N ASN A 15 -26.25 17.30 -5.72
CA ASN A 15 -25.42 17.98 -6.71
C ASN A 15 -23.93 18.11 -6.32
N PHE A 16 -23.53 17.52 -5.18
CA PHE A 16 -22.13 17.51 -4.76
C PHE A 16 -21.35 16.41 -5.49
N GLU A 17 -20.16 16.76 -5.95
CA GLU A 17 -19.16 15.80 -6.39
C GLU A 17 -18.18 15.51 -5.25
N PHE A 18 -17.77 14.26 -5.12
CA PHE A 18 -16.79 13.82 -4.14
C PHE A 18 -15.41 13.73 -4.75
N VAL A 19 -14.42 14.29 -4.08
CA VAL A 19 -13.00 14.14 -4.42
C VAL A 19 -12.33 13.33 -3.31
N VAL A 20 -11.78 12.16 -3.66
CA VAL A 20 -11.11 11.30 -2.69
C VAL A 20 -9.60 11.47 -2.79
N HIS A 21 -8.97 11.89 -1.71
CA HIS A 21 -7.52 12.05 -1.57
C HIS A 21 -6.95 10.83 -0.85
N THR A 22 -5.95 10.18 -1.43
CA THR A 22 -5.32 8.98 -0.88
C THR A 22 -3.95 9.30 -0.32
N PHE A 23 -3.71 8.89 0.93
CA PHE A 23 -2.40 8.96 1.57
C PHE A 23 -1.88 7.57 1.87
N GLY A 24 -0.57 7.36 1.72
CA GLY A 24 0.15 6.21 2.24
C GLY A 24 0.27 5.03 1.27
N CYS A 25 -0.14 3.84 1.69
CA CYS A 25 0.24 2.56 1.10
C CYS A 25 -0.76 2.00 0.07
N LYS A 26 -0.38 0.90 -0.59
CA LYS A 26 -1.20 0.15 -1.56
C LYS A 26 -2.57 -0.29 -0.99
N VAL A 27 -2.62 -0.62 0.33
CA VAL A 27 -3.88 -0.97 1.01
C VAL A 27 -4.82 0.24 1.06
N ASN A 28 -4.31 1.44 1.31
CA ASN A 28 -5.14 2.66 1.26
C ASN A 28 -5.60 2.98 -0.16
N THR A 29 -4.80 2.66 -1.18
CA THR A 29 -5.22 2.80 -2.58
C THR A 29 -6.43 1.92 -2.86
N TYR A 30 -6.38 0.64 -2.48
CA TYR A 30 -7.55 -0.25 -2.58
C TYR A 30 -8.76 0.29 -1.79
N ASP A 31 -8.55 0.75 -0.56
CA ASP A 31 -9.61 1.32 0.26
C ASP A 31 -10.24 2.57 -0.38
N THR A 32 -9.45 3.38 -1.11
CA THR A 32 -9.97 4.51 -1.87
C THR A 32 -10.92 4.07 -2.99
N GLY A 33 -10.54 3.03 -3.75
CA GLY A 33 -11.42 2.44 -4.76
C GLY A 33 -12.74 1.93 -4.15
N LEU A 34 -12.66 1.30 -2.98
CA LEU A 34 -13.85 0.85 -2.23
C LEU A 34 -14.74 2.03 -1.78
N ILE A 35 -14.14 3.09 -1.22
CA ILE A 35 -14.87 4.31 -0.84
C ILE A 35 -15.59 4.90 -2.05
N GLN A 36 -14.89 5.04 -3.18
CA GLN A 36 -15.48 5.57 -4.42
C GLN A 36 -16.62 4.71 -4.94
N LYS A 37 -16.47 3.38 -4.92
CA LYS A 37 -17.53 2.44 -5.30
C LYS A 37 -18.75 2.60 -4.40
N ASN A 38 -18.56 2.59 -3.08
CA ASN A 38 -19.64 2.68 -2.11
C ASN A 38 -20.39 4.03 -2.23
N LEU A 39 -19.67 5.14 -2.44
CA LEU A 39 -20.27 6.45 -2.71
C LEU A 39 -21.12 6.42 -3.99
N LYS A 40 -20.60 5.88 -5.11
CA LYS A 40 -21.34 5.77 -6.38
C LYS A 40 -22.60 4.92 -6.23
N GLN A 41 -22.52 3.77 -5.53
CA GLN A 41 -23.68 2.90 -5.29
C GLN A 41 -24.79 3.57 -4.46
N ASN A 42 -24.40 4.54 -3.60
CA ASN A 42 -25.33 5.37 -2.83
C ASN A 42 -25.79 6.64 -3.60
N GLY A 43 -25.51 6.73 -4.90
CA GLY A 43 -25.99 7.79 -5.79
C GLY A 43 -25.15 9.07 -5.76
N PHE A 44 -23.96 9.06 -5.16
CA PHE A 44 -23.06 10.22 -5.18
C PHE A 44 -22.17 10.24 -6.43
N LYS A 45 -21.85 11.43 -6.92
CA LYS A 45 -20.94 11.63 -8.05
C LYS A 45 -19.49 11.73 -7.57
N ILE A 46 -18.56 11.11 -8.30
CA ILE A 46 -17.12 11.17 -8.00
C ILE A 46 -16.41 11.99 -9.06
N SER A 47 -15.67 13.01 -8.62
CA SER A 47 -14.76 13.77 -9.48
C SER A 47 -13.33 13.23 -9.31
N LEU A 48 -12.62 13.17 -10.42
CA LEU A 48 -11.19 12.84 -10.46
C LEU A 48 -10.30 14.10 -10.47
N ASP A 49 -10.93 15.25 -10.67
CA ASP A 49 -10.24 16.53 -10.56
C ASP A 49 -10.06 16.92 -9.09
N HIS A 50 -8.85 16.76 -8.57
CA HIS A 50 -8.48 17.13 -7.19
C HIS A 50 -8.55 18.64 -6.91
N LYS A 51 -8.76 19.46 -7.94
CA LYS A 51 -8.96 20.91 -7.84
C LYS A 51 -10.42 21.32 -8.04
N LYS A 52 -11.32 20.35 -8.12
CA LYS A 52 -12.76 20.61 -8.29
C LYS A 52 -13.28 21.47 -7.17
N LYS A 53 -13.87 22.61 -7.53
CA LYS A 53 -14.55 23.53 -6.59
C LYS A 53 -15.92 23.01 -6.19
N ASN A 54 -16.38 23.42 -5.02
CA ASN A 54 -17.67 23.01 -4.44
C ASN A 54 -17.81 21.49 -4.30
N ALA A 55 -16.70 20.80 -4.03
CA ALA A 55 -16.66 19.37 -3.83
C ALA A 55 -16.68 18.99 -2.34
N VAL A 56 -17.09 17.76 -2.06
CA VAL A 56 -16.87 17.11 -0.77
C VAL A 56 -15.52 16.39 -0.82
N HIS A 57 -14.58 16.81 -0.01
CA HIS A 57 -13.24 16.20 0.04
C HIS A 57 -13.19 15.09 1.06
N VAL A 58 -12.94 13.86 0.61
CA VAL A 58 -12.71 12.70 1.48
C VAL A 58 -11.21 12.41 1.54
N LEU A 59 -10.61 12.50 2.73
CA LEU A 59 -9.18 12.23 2.94
C LEU A 59 -9.01 10.83 3.54
N ASN A 60 -8.57 9.87 2.76
CA ASN A 60 -8.21 8.52 3.21
C ASN A 60 -6.76 8.55 3.75
N THR A 61 -6.61 8.68 5.05
CA THR A 61 -5.37 9.03 5.75
C THR A 61 -4.51 7.83 6.11
N CYS A 62 -3.19 8.05 6.23
CA CYS A 62 -2.20 7.07 6.67
C CYS A 62 -1.69 7.39 8.08
N ALA A 63 -1.38 6.35 8.86
CA ALA A 63 -0.85 6.44 10.22
C ALA A 63 0.55 5.83 10.40
N VAL A 64 1.19 5.37 9.33
CA VAL A 64 2.50 4.70 9.43
C VAL A 64 3.56 5.63 10.00
N THR A 65 3.57 6.90 9.58
CA THR A 65 4.48 7.92 10.11
C THR A 65 3.71 9.12 10.63
N GLY A 66 4.28 9.84 11.61
CA GLY A 66 3.72 11.11 12.07
C GLY A 66 3.66 12.18 10.96
N GLU A 67 4.56 12.13 9.99
CA GLU A 67 4.55 13.03 8.84
C GLU A 67 3.32 12.81 7.94
N ALA A 68 2.87 11.58 7.75
CA ALA A 68 1.66 11.29 6.98
C ALA A 68 0.41 11.95 7.59
N THR A 69 0.27 11.93 8.93
CA THR A 69 -0.81 12.65 9.63
C THR A 69 -0.68 14.17 9.41
N LYS A 70 0.54 14.72 9.52
CA LYS A 70 0.79 16.16 9.28
C LYS A 70 0.48 16.58 7.85
N GLN A 71 0.76 15.74 6.85
CA GLN A 71 0.42 16.02 5.45
C GLN A 71 -1.11 16.11 5.25
N ALA A 72 -1.87 15.21 5.87
CA ALA A 72 -3.34 15.29 5.84
C ALA A 72 -3.84 16.59 6.46
N VAL A 73 -3.32 16.99 7.63
CA VAL A 73 -3.67 18.26 8.29
C VAL A 73 -3.33 19.48 7.40
N ARG A 74 -2.16 19.48 6.73
CA ARG A 74 -1.80 20.56 5.79
C ARG A 74 -2.77 20.64 4.61
N LEU A 75 -3.19 19.49 4.06
CA LEU A 75 -4.15 19.47 2.96
C LEU A 75 -5.53 20.01 3.41
N ILE A 76 -6.02 19.63 4.61
CA ILE A 76 -7.26 20.16 5.16
C ILE A 76 -7.21 21.70 5.25
N ARG A 77 -6.13 22.22 5.82
CA ARG A 77 -5.93 23.69 5.96
C ARG A 77 -5.89 24.35 4.58
N LYS A 78 -5.21 23.76 3.59
CA LYS A 78 -5.15 24.27 2.22
C LYS A 78 -6.52 24.28 1.56
N ILE A 79 -7.31 23.20 1.65
CA ILE A 79 -8.68 23.15 1.12
C ILE A 79 -9.52 24.27 1.72
N LYS A 80 -9.56 24.37 3.05
CA LYS A 80 -10.36 25.40 3.74
C LYS A 80 -9.90 26.84 3.50
N SER A 81 -8.60 27.07 3.25
CA SER A 81 -8.11 28.41 2.86
C SER A 81 -8.53 28.81 1.44
N GLN A 82 -8.67 27.85 0.54
CA GLN A 82 -9.10 28.07 -0.85
C GLN A 82 -10.63 28.08 -0.98
N GLU A 83 -11.31 27.23 -0.23
CA GLU A 83 -12.76 27.04 -0.24
C GLU A 83 -13.28 26.89 1.21
N PRO A 84 -13.56 28.00 1.92
CA PRO A 84 -13.95 27.97 3.35
C PRO A 84 -15.20 27.12 3.62
N LEU A 85 -16.13 27.03 2.65
CA LEU A 85 -17.38 26.27 2.75
C LEU A 85 -17.28 24.82 2.27
N ALA A 86 -16.14 24.39 1.73
CA ALA A 86 -15.95 22.99 1.30
C ALA A 86 -16.13 22.02 2.48
N THR A 87 -16.85 20.94 2.28
CA THR A 87 -16.98 19.88 3.30
C THR A 87 -15.78 18.94 3.25
N VAL A 88 -15.16 18.69 4.39
CA VAL A 88 -14.01 17.81 4.53
C VAL A 88 -14.32 16.64 5.45
N VAL A 89 -14.26 15.43 4.90
CA VAL A 89 -14.45 14.16 5.61
C VAL A 89 -13.09 13.46 5.75
N VAL A 90 -12.68 13.16 6.97
CA VAL A 90 -11.41 12.47 7.25
C VAL A 90 -11.69 11.01 7.58
N THR A 91 -11.02 10.09 6.88
CA THR A 91 -11.11 8.65 7.14
C THR A 91 -9.72 8.00 7.10
N GLY A 92 -9.65 6.67 7.23
CA GLY A 92 -8.40 5.93 7.13
C GLY A 92 -7.69 5.68 8.46
N CYS A 93 -6.42 5.25 8.38
CA CYS A 93 -5.66 4.80 9.54
C CYS A 93 -5.45 5.90 10.58
N ALA A 94 -5.10 7.13 10.17
CA ALA A 94 -4.89 8.21 11.13
C ALA A 94 -6.21 8.68 11.77
N ALA A 95 -7.33 8.64 11.05
CA ALA A 95 -8.64 8.90 11.64
C ALA A 95 -8.98 7.91 12.77
N GLN A 96 -8.46 6.68 12.72
CA GLN A 96 -8.67 5.67 13.77
C GLN A 96 -7.75 5.88 14.98
N VAL A 97 -6.46 6.20 14.80
CA VAL A 97 -5.47 6.24 15.90
C VAL A 97 -5.12 7.65 16.36
N ASP A 98 -5.13 8.63 15.48
CA ASP A 98 -4.84 10.03 15.76
C ASP A 98 -6.12 10.88 15.73
N THR A 99 -7.26 10.34 16.13
CA THR A 99 -8.59 10.96 16.01
C THR A 99 -8.60 12.40 16.53
N GLY A 100 -7.97 12.66 17.70
CA GLY A 100 -7.88 13.99 18.31
C GLY A 100 -7.19 15.03 17.42
N ALA A 101 -6.26 14.62 16.53
CA ALA A 101 -5.63 15.53 15.58
C ALA A 101 -6.59 16.12 14.54
N PHE A 102 -7.72 15.43 14.30
CA PHE A 102 -8.74 15.86 13.34
C PHE A 102 -10.01 16.35 14.00
N GLU A 103 -10.40 15.77 15.15
CA GLU A 103 -11.58 16.17 15.90
C GLU A 103 -11.54 17.66 16.28
N ASN A 104 -10.38 18.11 16.79
CA ASN A 104 -10.16 19.48 17.19
C ASN A 104 -9.64 20.39 16.08
N LEU A 105 -9.46 19.88 14.87
CA LEU A 105 -8.96 20.66 13.74
C LEU A 105 -10.09 21.50 13.13
N PRO A 106 -9.99 22.83 13.13
CA PRO A 106 -10.88 23.66 12.34
C PRO A 106 -10.78 23.27 10.86
N GLY A 107 -11.93 22.94 10.27
CA GLY A 107 -12.00 22.54 8.85
C GLY A 107 -12.09 21.05 8.59
N ALA A 108 -11.93 20.17 9.57
CA ALA A 108 -12.42 18.80 9.47
C ALA A 108 -13.89 18.76 9.91
N ASP A 109 -14.81 18.51 8.99
CA ASP A 109 -16.25 18.55 9.27
C ASP A 109 -16.74 17.20 9.84
N LEU A 110 -16.23 16.09 9.28
CA LEU A 110 -16.51 14.72 9.73
C LEU A 110 -15.21 13.93 9.90
N VAL A 111 -15.18 13.04 10.91
CA VAL A 111 -14.12 12.06 11.13
C VAL A 111 -14.75 10.68 11.20
N VAL A 112 -14.52 9.85 10.16
CA VAL A 112 -15.05 8.49 10.04
C VAL A 112 -13.89 7.50 10.12
N ALA A 113 -13.65 6.95 11.31
CA ALA A 113 -12.55 6.03 11.55
C ALA A 113 -12.68 4.71 10.73
N ASN A 114 -11.60 3.92 10.64
CA ASN A 114 -11.62 2.64 9.93
C ASN A 114 -12.69 1.67 10.44
N SER A 115 -13.05 1.75 11.73
CA SER A 115 -14.14 0.97 12.33
C SER A 115 -15.52 1.26 11.73
N HIS A 116 -15.71 2.41 11.08
CA HIS A 116 -16.97 2.83 10.46
C HIS A 116 -16.84 3.14 8.96
N LYS A 117 -15.70 2.82 8.34
CA LYS A 117 -15.41 3.15 6.94
C LYS A 117 -16.50 2.67 5.96
N GLY A 118 -17.03 1.47 6.16
CA GLY A 118 -18.11 0.93 5.33
C GLY A 118 -19.41 1.73 5.40
N MET A 119 -19.66 2.40 6.53
CA MET A 119 -20.82 3.26 6.74
C MET A 119 -20.63 4.70 6.23
N LEU A 120 -19.45 5.03 5.69
CA LEU A 120 -19.12 6.41 5.27
C LEU A 120 -20.19 7.05 4.37
N PRO A 121 -20.75 6.40 3.33
CA PRO A 121 -21.80 7.01 2.52
C PRO A 121 -23.05 7.37 3.32
N HIS A 122 -23.48 6.50 4.22
CA HIS A 122 -24.65 6.72 5.08
C HIS A 122 -24.40 7.87 6.07
N ILE A 123 -23.24 7.89 6.72
CA ILE A 123 -22.86 8.95 7.67
C ILE A 123 -22.84 10.31 6.96
N VAL A 124 -22.31 10.37 5.76
CA VAL A 124 -22.26 11.59 4.98
C VAL A 124 -23.66 12.04 4.56
N ASP A 125 -24.54 11.10 4.16
CA ASP A 125 -25.94 11.41 3.82
C ASP A 125 -26.68 12.00 5.05
N GLN A 126 -26.57 11.40 6.22
CA GLN A 126 -27.13 11.92 7.47
C GLN A 126 -26.60 13.31 7.82
N PHE A 127 -25.29 13.55 7.63
CA PHE A 127 -24.70 14.87 7.86
C PHE A 127 -25.33 15.95 6.96
N PHE A 128 -25.48 15.69 5.67
CA PHE A 128 -26.10 16.65 4.74
C PHE A 128 -27.59 16.87 4.97
N ARG A 129 -28.29 15.88 5.53
CA ARG A 129 -29.70 16.03 5.95
C ARG A 129 -29.86 16.79 7.28
N GLY A 130 -28.75 17.05 7.99
CA GLY A 130 -28.81 17.63 9.32
C GLY A 130 -29.35 16.67 10.40
N GLU A 131 -29.42 15.37 10.10
CA GLU A 131 -29.93 14.33 11.00
C GLU A 131 -28.94 13.96 12.09
N SER A 132 -27.66 14.24 11.90
CA SER A 132 -26.61 13.98 12.88
C SER A 132 -25.76 15.22 13.13
N LYS A 133 -25.56 15.54 14.41
CA LYS A 133 -24.60 16.56 14.88
C LYS A 133 -23.25 15.92 15.31
N GLN A 134 -23.15 14.60 15.25
CA GLN A 134 -21.93 13.89 15.63
C GLN A 134 -20.85 14.13 14.60
N LYS A 135 -19.69 14.61 15.05
CA LYS A 135 -18.52 14.85 14.20
C LYS A 135 -17.62 13.63 14.03
N VAL A 136 -17.52 12.78 15.06
CA VAL A 136 -16.57 11.67 15.13
C VAL A 136 -17.31 10.34 15.20
N PHE A 137 -17.10 9.46 14.23
CA PHE A 137 -17.62 8.10 14.17
C PHE A 137 -16.45 7.12 14.33
N LYS A 138 -16.32 6.56 15.53
CA LYS A 138 -15.22 5.65 15.90
C LYS A 138 -15.70 4.65 16.94
N SER A 139 -15.27 3.40 16.80
CA SER A 139 -15.45 2.34 17.80
C SER A 139 -14.16 1.52 17.97
N ASN A 140 -14.23 0.49 18.81
CA ASN A 140 -13.12 -0.44 19.00
C ASN A 140 -12.88 -1.25 17.73
N ILE A 141 -11.76 -0.98 17.05
CA ILE A 141 -11.38 -1.62 15.78
C ILE A 141 -11.18 -3.14 15.92
N PHE A 142 -10.84 -3.65 17.11
CA PHE A 142 -10.65 -5.09 17.35
C PHE A 142 -11.96 -5.90 17.38
N LYS A 143 -13.11 -5.21 17.38
CA LYS A 143 -14.44 -5.82 17.21
C LYS A 143 -14.92 -5.83 15.75
N LYS A 144 -14.11 -5.32 14.82
CA LYS A 144 -14.40 -5.35 13.39
C LYS A 144 -13.96 -6.70 12.82
N ASP A 145 -14.92 -7.55 12.47
CA ASP A 145 -14.65 -8.89 11.93
C ASP A 145 -14.84 -8.97 10.41
N ASP A 146 -15.57 -8.01 9.80
CA ASP A 146 -15.78 -7.95 8.36
C ASP A 146 -14.57 -7.40 7.60
N LEU A 147 -14.34 -7.95 6.42
CA LEU A 147 -13.44 -7.41 5.42
C LEU A 147 -14.24 -7.12 4.14
N GLU A 148 -14.43 -5.84 3.85
CA GLU A 148 -15.19 -5.42 2.70
C GLU A 148 -14.44 -5.75 1.40
N ASP A 149 -15.18 -6.33 0.48
CA ASP A 149 -14.71 -6.71 -0.84
C ASP A 149 -15.26 -5.73 -1.91
N GLY A 150 -14.47 -5.04 -2.64
CA GLY A 150 -15.05 -4.16 -3.66
C GLY A 150 -14.11 -3.11 -4.24
N GLY A 151 -12.94 -2.97 -3.64
CA GLY A 151 -11.87 -2.13 -4.18
C GLY A 151 -11.08 -2.80 -5.31
N GLY A 152 -10.06 -2.11 -5.81
CA GLY A 152 -9.18 -2.64 -6.86
C GLY A 152 -9.64 -2.35 -8.28
N GLN A 153 -10.79 -1.72 -8.47
CA GLN A 153 -11.31 -1.27 -9.78
C GLN A 153 -11.11 0.24 -9.97
N GLU A 154 -9.93 0.73 -9.70
CA GLU A 154 -9.61 2.14 -9.93
C GLU A 154 -9.51 2.38 -11.43
N GLN A 155 -10.39 3.23 -11.96
CA GLN A 155 -10.60 3.47 -13.40
C GLN A 155 -9.36 3.97 -14.17
N HIS A 156 -8.25 4.29 -13.47
CA HIS A 156 -7.06 4.90 -14.07
C HIS A 156 -5.76 4.14 -13.82
N HIS A 157 -5.81 2.96 -13.17
CA HIS A 157 -4.60 2.18 -12.94
C HIS A 157 -4.44 1.07 -13.98
N THR A 158 -3.25 0.98 -14.56
CA THR A 158 -2.83 -0.12 -15.46
C THR A 158 -2.72 -1.44 -14.71
N ARG A 159 -2.60 -1.37 -13.36
CA ARG A 159 -2.45 -2.50 -12.44
C ARG A 159 -3.48 -2.38 -11.33
N SER A 160 -4.08 -3.48 -10.91
CA SER A 160 -4.96 -3.49 -9.74
C SER A 160 -4.21 -3.91 -8.48
N PHE A 161 -4.36 -3.12 -7.42
CA PHE A 161 -3.99 -3.54 -6.07
C PHE A 161 -5.17 -4.29 -5.48
N LEU A 162 -5.07 -5.61 -5.34
CA LEU A 162 -6.12 -6.44 -4.78
C LEU A 162 -5.81 -6.76 -3.32
N LYS A 163 -6.56 -6.17 -2.41
CA LYS A 163 -6.40 -6.43 -0.98
C LYS A 163 -6.94 -7.82 -0.65
N ILE A 164 -6.05 -8.74 -0.33
CA ILE A 164 -6.36 -10.13 0.04
C ILE A 164 -6.52 -10.27 1.56
N GLN A 165 -5.86 -9.38 2.34
CA GLN A 165 -5.79 -9.44 3.79
C GLN A 165 -5.76 -8.02 4.37
N ASP A 166 -6.34 -7.80 5.56
CA ASP A 166 -6.32 -6.53 6.30
C ASP A 166 -6.16 -6.79 7.80
N GLY A 167 -5.61 -5.80 8.54
CA GLY A 167 -5.24 -5.95 9.94
C GLY A 167 -3.94 -6.76 10.12
N CYS A 168 -3.50 -6.95 11.37
CA CYS A 168 -2.26 -7.68 11.67
C CYS A 168 -2.23 -8.15 13.12
N ASN A 169 -1.77 -9.37 13.37
CA ASN A 169 -1.65 -9.97 14.70
C ASN A 169 -0.21 -9.96 15.25
N SER A 170 0.77 -9.40 14.53
CA SER A 170 2.19 -9.44 14.95
C SER A 170 2.50 -8.49 16.11
N PHE A 171 1.79 -7.37 16.25
CA PHE A 171 2.00 -6.38 17.32
C PHE A 171 3.48 -5.99 17.52
N CYS A 172 4.20 -5.75 16.41
CA CYS A 172 5.58 -5.28 16.45
C CYS A 172 5.68 -4.02 17.33
N SER A 173 6.78 -3.88 18.08
CA SER A 173 6.91 -2.86 19.13
C SER A 173 6.77 -1.41 18.64
N PHE A 174 7.03 -1.16 17.36
CA PHE A 174 6.95 0.17 16.71
C PHE A 174 5.67 0.41 15.93
N CYS A 175 4.84 -0.63 15.71
CA CYS A 175 3.78 -0.58 14.72
C CYS A 175 2.43 -0.18 15.32
N ILE A 176 1.83 0.85 14.75
CA ILE A 176 0.49 1.35 15.13
C ILE A 176 -0.63 0.67 14.34
N ILE A 177 -0.31 -0.12 13.32
CA ILE A 177 -1.29 -0.64 12.36
C ILE A 177 -2.32 -1.60 12.98
N PRO A 178 -2.00 -2.50 13.94
CA PRO A 178 -3.03 -3.29 14.62
C PRO A 178 -4.12 -2.42 15.25
N TYR A 179 -3.75 -1.28 15.82
CA TYR A 179 -4.68 -0.32 16.45
C TYR A 179 -5.45 0.52 15.41
N ALA A 180 -4.93 0.62 14.20
CA ALA A 180 -5.57 1.35 13.10
C ALA A 180 -6.52 0.46 12.28
N ARG A 181 -6.23 -0.85 12.16
CA ARG A 181 -6.93 -1.77 11.24
C ARG A 181 -7.52 -3.00 11.91
N GLY A 182 -7.14 -3.30 13.17
CA GLY A 182 -7.63 -4.43 13.93
C GLY A 182 -6.88 -5.74 13.65
N LYS A 183 -7.53 -6.85 14.00
CA LYS A 183 -7.00 -8.21 13.81
C LYS A 183 -6.83 -8.55 12.33
N SER A 184 -5.95 -9.51 12.04
CA SER A 184 -5.79 -10.09 10.72
C SER A 184 -7.10 -10.73 10.24
N ARG A 185 -7.51 -10.42 9.02
CA ARG A 185 -8.71 -10.94 8.32
C ARG A 185 -8.38 -11.08 6.85
N SER A 186 -8.83 -12.16 6.23
CA SER A 186 -8.56 -12.45 4.82
C SER A 186 -9.85 -12.59 4.02
N LEU A 187 -9.79 -12.29 2.73
CA LEU A 187 -10.89 -12.60 1.81
C LEU A 187 -10.79 -14.07 1.37
N PRO A 188 -11.92 -14.77 1.20
CA PRO A 188 -11.92 -16.14 0.72
C PRO A 188 -11.27 -16.28 -0.66
N ILE A 189 -10.56 -17.38 -0.89
CA ILE A 189 -9.90 -17.69 -2.17
C ILE A 189 -10.89 -17.63 -3.33
N ALA A 190 -12.09 -18.20 -3.17
CA ALA A 190 -13.12 -18.19 -4.21
C ALA A 190 -13.50 -16.76 -4.64
N THR A 191 -13.68 -15.85 -3.67
CA THR A 191 -13.98 -14.44 -3.92
C THR A 191 -12.83 -13.75 -4.67
N LEU A 192 -11.57 -14.03 -4.29
CA LEU A 192 -10.39 -13.44 -4.92
C LEU A 192 -10.22 -13.90 -6.36
N VAL A 193 -10.43 -15.21 -6.63
CA VAL A 193 -10.38 -15.78 -7.99
C VAL A 193 -11.46 -15.15 -8.88
N GLU A 194 -12.69 -15.02 -8.38
CA GLU A 194 -13.75 -14.38 -9.15
C GLU A 194 -13.41 -12.93 -9.50
N LYS A 195 -12.90 -12.17 -8.54
CA LYS A 195 -12.46 -10.78 -8.77
C LYS A 195 -11.34 -10.67 -9.79
N ILE A 196 -10.33 -11.54 -9.72
CA ILE A 196 -9.23 -11.55 -10.68
C ILE A 196 -9.76 -11.84 -12.08
N ASN A 197 -10.69 -12.80 -12.23
CA ASN A 197 -11.32 -13.08 -13.51
C ASN A 197 -12.16 -11.91 -14.04
N GLN A 198 -12.83 -11.15 -13.16
CA GLN A 198 -13.55 -9.93 -13.56
C GLN A 198 -12.59 -8.83 -14.02
N LEU A 199 -11.47 -8.63 -13.32
CA LEU A 199 -10.43 -7.67 -13.68
C LEU A 199 -9.78 -8.04 -15.03
N GLU A 200 -9.48 -9.32 -15.25
CA GLU A 200 -8.94 -9.82 -16.52
C GLU A 200 -9.92 -9.56 -17.68
N LYS A 201 -11.20 -9.87 -17.50
CA LYS A 201 -12.25 -9.58 -18.50
C LYS A 201 -12.37 -8.09 -18.81
N SER A 202 -12.07 -7.22 -17.87
CA SER A 202 -12.03 -5.75 -18.09
C SER A 202 -10.77 -5.27 -18.82
N GLY A 203 -9.88 -6.19 -19.21
CA GLY A 203 -8.65 -5.88 -19.96
C GLY A 203 -7.41 -5.64 -19.08
N LEU A 204 -7.52 -5.79 -17.76
CA LEU A 204 -6.39 -5.58 -16.86
C LEU A 204 -5.33 -6.69 -17.05
N LYS A 205 -4.06 -6.33 -16.98
CA LYS A 205 -2.94 -7.26 -17.23
C LYS A 205 -2.16 -7.63 -15.97
N GLU A 206 -2.22 -6.84 -14.90
CA GLU A 206 -1.46 -7.13 -13.67
C GLU A 206 -2.34 -6.99 -12.43
N VAL A 207 -2.29 -7.98 -11.54
CA VAL A 207 -2.80 -7.89 -10.18
C VAL A 207 -1.63 -7.91 -9.19
N VAL A 208 -1.70 -7.03 -8.21
CA VAL A 208 -0.78 -7.02 -7.06
C VAL A 208 -1.57 -7.49 -5.84
N LEU A 209 -1.31 -8.72 -5.38
CA LEU A 209 -1.90 -9.24 -4.16
C LEU A 209 -1.31 -8.46 -2.97
N THR A 210 -2.14 -7.68 -2.30
CA THR A 210 -1.70 -6.75 -1.27
C THR A 210 -2.44 -6.96 0.04
N GLY A 211 -1.81 -6.59 1.14
CA GLY A 211 -2.35 -6.66 2.48
C GLY A 211 -1.51 -5.84 3.44
N VAL A 212 -1.87 -5.87 4.69
CA VAL A 212 -1.06 -5.35 5.79
C VAL A 212 0.10 -6.29 6.08
N HIS A 213 -0.19 -7.60 6.11
CA HIS A 213 0.77 -8.68 6.33
C HIS A 213 0.28 -9.91 5.57
N ILE A 214 0.65 -10.02 4.29
CA ILE A 214 0.09 -11.05 3.42
C ILE A 214 0.51 -12.48 3.80
N GLY A 215 1.61 -12.66 4.53
CA GLY A 215 2.01 -13.95 5.10
C GLY A 215 1.03 -14.45 6.18
N ASP A 216 0.28 -13.55 6.84
CA ASP A 216 -0.83 -13.90 7.73
C ASP A 216 -2.13 -14.25 6.97
N TYR A 217 -2.08 -14.42 5.63
CA TYR A 217 -3.27 -14.80 4.86
C TYR A 217 -3.77 -16.17 5.29
N GLU A 218 -5.05 -16.24 5.62
CA GLU A 218 -5.71 -17.46 6.04
C GLU A 218 -7.15 -17.48 5.53
N ASP A 219 -7.52 -18.51 4.78
CA ASP A 219 -8.90 -18.78 4.38
C ASP A 219 -9.38 -20.08 5.05
N VAL A 220 -10.30 -19.96 6.00
CA VAL A 220 -10.83 -21.10 6.74
C VAL A 220 -12.13 -21.56 6.10
N PHE A 221 -12.08 -22.69 5.41
CA PHE A 221 -13.25 -23.31 4.80
C PHE A 221 -13.34 -24.80 5.18
N GLY A 222 -14.52 -25.21 5.69
CA GLY A 222 -14.75 -26.61 6.06
C GLY A 222 -13.82 -27.15 7.16
N GLY A 223 -13.32 -26.28 8.05
CA GLY A 223 -12.38 -26.66 9.12
C GLY A 223 -10.91 -26.82 8.65
N GLN A 224 -10.62 -26.54 7.39
CA GLN A 224 -9.25 -26.49 6.86
C GLN A 224 -8.82 -25.04 6.65
N SER A 225 -7.62 -24.74 7.11
CA SER A 225 -6.96 -23.46 6.87
C SER A 225 -6.16 -23.53 5.57
N LYS A 226 -6.35 -22.53 4.69
CA LYS A 226 -5.63 -22.33 3.43
C LYS A 226 -4.71 -21.13 3.56
N THR A 227 -3.47 -21.29 3.12
CA THR A 227 -2.40 -20.30 3.25
C THR A 227 -2.28 -19.39 2.02
N LEU A 228 -1.29 -18.49 2.05
CA LEU A 228 -0.95 -17.64 0.90
C LEU A 228 -0.55 -18.48 -0.33
N GLU A 229 0.19 -19.56 -0.13
CA GLU A 229 0.59 -20.48 -1.22
C GLU A 229 -0.64 -21.14 -1.86
N ASP A 230 -1.61 -21.59 -1.06
CA ASP A 230 -2.85 -22.17 -1.57
C ASP A 230 -3.65 -21.14 -2.41
N LEU A 231 -3.65 -19.87 -1.98
CA LEU A 231 -4.25 -18.78 -2.74
C LEU A 231 -3.52 -18.61 -4.08
N VAL A 232 -2.20 -18.46 -4.06
CA VAL A 232 -1.41 -18.22 -5.29
C VAL A 232 -1.54 -19.38 -6.26
N GLU A 233 -1.43 -20.63 -5.81
CA GLU A 233 -1.66 -21.83 -6.63
C GLU A 233 -3.06 -21.83 -7.24
N THR A 234 -4.09 -21.51 -6.46
CA THR A 234 -5.46 -21.49 -6.97
C THR A 234 -5.65 -20.37 -8.00
N VAL A 235 -5.05 -19.19 -7.80
CA VAL A 235 -5.05 -18.10 -8.78
C VAL A 235 -4.36 -18.52 -10.07
N LEU A 236 -3.21 -19.18 -9.99
CA LEU A 236 -2.50 -19.71 -11.15
C LEU A 236 -3.33 -20.76 -11.90
N LEU A 237 -4.06 -21.63 -11.19
CA LEU A 237 -4.88 -22.69 -11.81
C LEU A 237 -6.19 -22.16 -12.40
N ARG A 238 -6.84 -21.17 -11.77
CA ARG A 238 -8.23 -20.78 -12.08
C ARG A 238 -8.39 -19.43 -12.76
N THR A 239 -7.30 -18.71 -13.03
CA THR A 239 -7.30 -17.45 -13.76
C THR A 239 -6.30 -17.46 -14.89
N LYS A 240 -6.46 -16.53 -15.84
CA LYS A 240 -5.51 -16.33 -16.94
C LYS A 240 -4.82 -14.96 -16.87
N ILE A 241 -4.92 -14.27 -15.74
CA ILE A 241 -4.25 -12.98 -15.56
C ILE A 241 -2.76 -13.12 -15.88
N PRO A 242 -2.19 -12.29 -16.76
CA PRO A 242 -0.83 -12.54 -17.26
C PRO A 242 0.28 -12.14 -16.27
N ARG A 243 -0.01 -11.30 -15.28
CA ARG A 243 0.99 -10.81 -14.33
C ARG A 243 0.43 -10.83 -12.91
N ILE A 244 1.09 -11.57 -12.04
CA ILE A 244 0.78 -11.68 -10.61
C ILE A 244 1.99 -11.18 -9.82
N ARG A 245 1.75 -10.29 -8.88
CA ARG A 245 2.79 -9.75 -8.02
C ARG A 245 2.36 -9.83 -6.56
N LEU A 246 3.26 -10.25 -5.71
CA LEU A 246 3.06 -10.23 -4.27
C LEU A 246 3.54 -8.89 -3.69
N SER A 247 2.86 -8.41 -2.64
CA SER A 247 3.34 -7.28 -1.86
C SER A 247 4.31 -7.73 -0.76
N SER A 248 4.40 -6.99 0.34
CA SER A 248 5.40 -7.20 1.38
C SER A 248 5.32 -8.55 2.07
N LEU A 249 6.46 -9.24 2.15
CA LEU A 249 6.68 -10.49 2.86
C LEU A 249 7.74 -10.29 3.96
N GLU A 250 7.68 -11.08 5.02
CA GLU A 250 8.76 -11.22 5.99
C GLU A 250 9.73 -12.33 5.55
N PRO A 251 11.00 -12.33 6.01
CA PRO A 251 11.99 -13.35 5.63
C PRO A 251 11.53 -14.80 5.83
N ILE A 252 10.86 -15.08 6.96
CA ILE A 252 10.37 -16.41 7.31
C ILE A 252 9.16 -16.90 6.49
N GLU A 253 8.56 -16.05 5.69
CA GLU A 253 7.41 -16.36 4.83
C GLU A 253 7.83 -16.82 3.42
N LEU A 254 9.13 -16.74 3.12
CA LEU A 254 9.70 -17.27 1.89
C LEU A 254 9.92 -18.78 2.01
N THR A 255 8.83 -19.55 1.88
CA THR A 255 8.89 -21.00 1.89
C THR A 255 9.40 -21.56 0.55
N PRO A 256 10.01 -22.76 0.53
CA PRO A 256 10.35 -23.43 -0.73
C PRO A 256 9.13 -23.61 -1.65
N ARG A 257 7.93 -23.85 -1.07
CA ARG A 257 6.69 -23.96 -1.82
C ARG A 257 6.35 -22.62 -2.50
N LEU A 258 6.42 -21.50 -1.78
CA LEU A 258 6.16 -20.17 -2.37
C LEU A 258 7.17 -19.85 -3.49
N LEU A 259 8.45 -20.13 -3.28
CA LEU A 259 9.49 -19.94 -4.29
C LEU A 259 9.26 -20.79 -5.55
N SER A 260 8.78 -22.04 -5.39
CA SER A 260 8.49 -22.90 -6.54
C SER A 260 7.38 -22.37 -7.44
N LEU A 261 6.44 -21.57 -6.91
CA LEU A 261 5.38 -20.95 -7.73
C LEU A 261 5.90 -19.92 -8.74
N TYR A 262 7.08 -19.36 -8.50
CA TYR A 262 7.74 -18.45 -9.44
C TYR A 262 8.29 -19.14 -10.71
N GLN A 263 8.15 -20.47 -10.83
CA GLN A 263 8.38 -21.19 -12.11
C GLN A 263 7.26 -20.91 -13.13
N ASP A 264 6.08 -20.46 -12.72
CA ASP A 264 5.07 -19.97 -13.64
C ASP A 264 5.43 -18.54 -14.09
N ASP A 265 5.57 -18.34 -15.41
CA ASP A 265 5.96 -17.04 -16.00
C ASP A 265 5.05 -15.88 -15.61
N ARG A 266 3.81 -16.13 -15.15
CA ARG A 266 2.88 -15.10 -14.69
C ARG A 266 3.28 -14.51 -13.35
N MET A 267 4.06 -15.23 -12.55
CA MET A 267 4.64 -14.69 -11.32
C MET A 267 5.75 -13.71 -11.66
N CYS A 268 5.54 -12.44 -11.33
CA CYS A 268 6.51 -11.40 -11.59
C CYS A 268 7.71 -11.53 -10.64
N PRO A 269 8.97 -11.63 -11.12
CA PRO A 269 10.18 -11.85 -10.31
C PRO A 269 10.54 -10.56 -9.54
N HIS A 270 9.71 -10.22 -8.57
CA HIS A 270 9.84 -9.06 -7.72
C HIS A 270 9.43 -9.41 -6.29
N PHE A 271 10.30 -9.14 -5.36
CA PHE A 271 10.07 -9.31 -3.93
C PHE A 271 10.13 -7.98 -3.22
N HIS A 272 9.19 -7.75 -2.31
CA HIS A 272 9.25 -6.66 -1.37
C HIS A 272 9.34 -7.25 0.04
N MET A 273 10.52 -7.12 0.66
CA MET A 273 10.82 -7.77 1.93
C MET A 273 10.76 -6.77 3.08
N SER A 274 9.92 -7.01 4.07
CA SER A 274 9.77 -6.16 5.26
C SER A 274 10.76 -6.57 6.34
N ILE A 275 12.07 -6.47 6.07
CA ILE A 275 13.12 -6.95 6.99
C ILE A 275 13.28 -6.07 8.23
N GLN A 276 13.03 -4.77 8.12
CA GLN A 276 13.12 -3.70 9.13
C GLN A 276 14.52 -3.44 9.69
N SER A 277 15.32 -4.44 9.96
CA SER A 277 16.73 -4.44 10.36
C SER A 277 17.38 -5.76 9.93
N ALA A 278 18.69 -5.85 10.02
CA ALA A 278 19.43 -7.11 9.85
C ALA A 278 20.28 -7.46 11.07
N ASP A 279 20.08 -6.77 12.19
CA ASP A 279 20.68 -7.12 13.48
C ASP A 279 19.68 -7.87 14.35
N THR A 280 20.08 -9.03 14.87
CA THR A 280 19.21 -9.93 15.66
C THR A 280 18.70 -9.28 16.94
N SER A 281 19.52 -8.48 17.64
CA SER A 281 19.12 -7.79 18.88
C SER A 281 18.03 -6.73 18.58
N VAL A 282 18.23 -5.92 17.56
CA VAL A 282 17.26 -4.91 17.11
C VAL A 282 15.96 -5.58 16.67
N LEU A 283 16.03 -6.66 15.89
CA LEU A 283 14.85 -7.40 15.43
C LEU A 283 14.07 -8.01 16.61
N SER A 284 14.75 -8.53 17.62
CA SER A 284 14.14 -9.02 18.85
C SER A 284 13.42 -7.90 19.61
N GLN A 285 14.04 -6.72 19.74
CA GLN A 285 13.41 -5.53 20.35
C GLN A 285 12.21 -5.04 19.54
N MET A 286 12.25 -5.17 18.20
CA MET A 286 11.13 -4.92 17.29
C MET A 286 10.02 -5.98 17.42
N LYS A 287 10.25 -7.08 18.14
CA LYS A 287 9.37 -8.27 18.23
C LYS A 287 9.20 -8.98 16.90
N ARG A 288 10.26 -9.07 16.13
CA ARG A 288 10.28 -9.92 14.93
C ARG A 288 10.57 -11.37 15.35
N LYS A 289 10.06 -12.32 14.55
CA LYS A 289 10.23 -13.77 14.77
C LYS A 289 11.43 -14.34 14.00
N TYR A 290 12.29 -13.47 13.50
CA TYR A 290 13.51 -13.81 12.73
C TYR A 290 14.65 -12.89 13.13
N GLY A 291 15.87 -13.31 12.83
CA GLY A 291 17.10 -12.58 13.05
C GLY A 291 17.93 -12.42 11.78
N GLU A 292 19.21 -12.14 11.93
CA GLU A 292 20.17 -11.99 10.83
C GLU A 292 20.22 -13.22 9.92
N ALA A 293 20.22 -14.41 10.51
CA ALA A 293 20.34 -15.67 9.77
C ALA A 293 19.21 -15.84 8.75
N GLU A 294 17.95 -15.62 9.16
CA GLU A 294 16.79 -15.74 8.29
C GLU A 294 16.76 -14.63 7.24
N VAL A 295 17.23 -13.41 7.55
CA VAL A 295 17.37 -12.34 6.56
C VAL A 295 18.37 -12.75 5.48
N ARG A 296 19.57 -13.24 5.86
CA ARG A 296 20.58 -13.72 4.90
C ARG A 296 20.08 -14.88 4.07
N GLU A 297 19.48 -15.87 4.71
CA GLU A 297 18.96 -17.07 4.05
C GLU A 297 17.89 -16.72 3.01
N SER A 298 16.89 -15.90 3.38
CA SER A 298 15.82 -15.51 2.46
C SER A 298 16.34 -14.79 1.21
N LEU A 299 17.30 -13.88 1.36
CA LEU A 299 17.89 -13.16 0.24
C LEU A 299 18.71 -14.08 -0.68
N ASN A 300 19.46 -15.00 -0.09
CA ASN A 300 20.25 -15.99 -0.85
C ASN A 300 19.32 -16.96 -1.60
N GLN A 301 18.25 -17.44 -0.98
CA GLN A 301 17.26 -18.30 -1.64
C GLN A 301 16.59 -17.62 -2.83
N ILE A 302 16.19 -16.34 -2.70
CA ILE A 302 15.67 -15.58 -3.85
C ILE A 302 16.70 -15.55 -4.99
N SER A 303 17.94 -15.15 -4.67
CA SER A 303 19.00 -15.02 -5.67
C SER A 303 19.33 -16.34 -6.38
N GLN A 304 19.26 -17.48 -5.67
CA GLN A 304 19.54 -18.81 -6.22
C GLN A 304 18.39 -19.37 -7.07
N HIS A 305 17.14 -19.21 -6.62
CA HIS A 305 15.99 -19.83 -7.28
C HIS A 305 15.37 -18.94 -8.36
N ILE A 306 15.52 -17.62 -8.25
CA ILE A 306 14.91 -16.65 -9.16
C ILE A 306 15.98 -15.62 -9.56
N PRO A 307 16.91 -16.03 -10.44
CA PRO A 307 17.96 -15.15 -10.96
C PRO A 307 17.35 -13.87 -11.54
N ASN A 308 17.98 -12.73 -11.29
CA ASN A 308 17.55 -11.39 -11.75
C ASN A 308 16.23 -10.89 -11.13
N ALA A 309 15.76 -11.49 -10.03
CA ALA A 309 14.63 -10.92 -9.28
C ALA A 309 14.98 -9.52 -8.74
N PHE A 310 14.04 -8.59 -8.85
CA PHE A 310 14.15 -7.31 -8.16
C PHE A 310 13.75 -7.49 -6.71
N VAL A 311 14.67 -7.27 -5.78
CA VAL A 311 14.42 -7.37 -4.34
C VAL A 311 14.47 -5.98 -3.73
N GLY A 312 13.30 -5.44 -3.41
CA GLY A 312 13.15 -4.22 -2.61
C GLY A 312 12.96 -4.55 -1.14
N MET A 313 13.51 -3.76 -0.22
CA MET A 313 13.41 -4.03 1.22
C MET A 313 13.07 -2.78 2.01
N ASP A 314 12.21 -2.94 3.04
CA ASP A 314 11.95 -1.87 4.02
C ASP A 314 12.91 -2.01 5.20
N VAL A 315 13.58 -0.89 5.56
CA VAL A 315 14.52 -0.82 6.69
C VAL A 315 14.23 0.42 7.52
N ILE A 316 14.18 0.26 8.84
CA ILE A 316 14.05 1.34 9.83
C ILE A 316 15.43 1.68 10.36
N ALA A 317 15.87 2.93 10.19
CA ALA A 317 17.14 3.43 10.72
C ALA A 317 16.93 4.18 12.06
N GLY A 318 17.74 3.87 13.05
CA GLY A 318 17.69 4.52 14.37
C GLY A 318 16.47 4.11 15.18
N PHE A 319 16.17 2.81 15.21
CA PHE A 319 15.19 2.24 16.12
C PHE A 319 15.57 2.58 17.58
N PRO A 320 14.61 2.80 18.51
CA PRO A 320 14.92 3.09 19.89
C PRO A 320 15.90 2.08 20.50
N SER A 321 16.89 2.58 21.25
CA SER A 321 17.99 1.81 21.85
C SER A 321 19.00 1.19 20.88
N GLU A 322 18.83 1.34 19.56
CA GLU A 322 19.80 0.84 18.57
C GLU A 322 21.18 1.48 18.79
N THR A 323 22.16 0.67 19.13
CA THR A 323 23.56 1.09 19.32
C THR A 323 24.25 1.36 17.98
N GLU A 324 25.49 1.88 18.02
CA GLU A 324 26.29 2.03 16.79
C GLU A 324 26.72 0.67 16.23
N GLU A 325 27.09 -0.25 17.12
CA GLU A 325 27.52 -1.60 16.75
C GLU A 325 26.38 -2.38 16.05
N GLU A 326 25.15 -2.32 16.58
CA GLU A 326 23.98 -2.95 15.99
C GLU A 326 23.64 -2.34 14.61
N PHE A 327 23.81 -1.02 14.46
CA PHE A 327 23.64 -0.36 13.16
C PHE A 327 24.74 -0.78 12.17
N GLU A 328 26.00 -0.82 12.58
CA GLU A 328 27.10 -1.27 11.72
C GLU A 328 26.93 -2.75 11.32
N ASN A 329 26.41 -3.61 12.21
CA ASN A 329 26.07 -4.99 11.86
C ASN A 329 25.00 -5.02 10.76
N THR A 330 23.89 -4.26 10.92
CA THR A 330 22.87 -4.13 9.87
C THR A 330 23.47 -3.64 8.55
N TYR A 331 24.32 -2.60 8.57
CA TYR A 331 24.98 -2.07 7.37
C TYR A 331 25.87 -3.12 6.71
N LYS A 332 26.65 -3.85 7.47
CA LYS A 332 27.53 -4.94 6.99
C LYS A 332 26.71 -6.06 6.33
N VAL A 333 25.68 -6.56 6.99
CA VAL A 333 24.82 -7.63 6.45
C VAL A 333 24.21 -7.19 5.11
N LEU A 334 23.70 -5.95 5.04
CA LEU A 334 23.14 -5.40 3.81
C LEU A 334 24.20 -5.18 2.72
N SER A 335 25.45 -4.91 3.08
CA SER A 335 26.54 -4.77 2.09
C SER A 335 26.90 -6.12 1.45
N GLU A 336 26.77 -7.21 2.19
CA GLU A 336 27.19 -8.57 1.81
C GLU A 336 26.10 -9.40 1.12
N THR A 337 24.81 -9.02 1.27
CA THR A 337 23.67 -9.82 0.78
C THR A 337 23.13 -9.34 -0.57
N PRO A 338 22.50 -10.21 -1.39
CA PRO A 338 21.95 -9.84 -2.69
C PRO A 338 20.55 -9.19 -2.56
N TRP A 339 20.42 -7.96 -3.00
CA TRP A 339 19.15 -7.20 -3.11
C TRP A 339 19.33 -6.06 -4.10
N THR A 340 18.23 -5.39 -4.51
CA THR A 340 18.26 -4.33 -5.53
C THR A 340 18.06 -2.93 -4.94
N ARG A 341 17.12 -2.76 -3.99
CA ARG A 341 16.75 -1.44 -3.45
C ARG A 341 16.37 -1.50 -1.98
N LEU A 342 16.73 -0.47 -1.20
CA LEU A 342 16.22 -0.24 0.14
C LEU A 342 15.22 0.93 0.15
N HIS A 343 14.13 0.75 0.87
CA HIS A 343 13.24 1.81 1.31
C HIS A 343 13.58 2.13 2.76
N VAL A 344 14.33 3.19 2.97
CA VAL A 344 14.90 3.53 4.28
C VAL A 344 14.04 4.57 4.99
N PHE A 345 13.53 4.19 6.15
CA PHE A 345 12.69 5.02 7.01
C PHE A 345 13.46 5.37 8.28
N PRO A 346 13.77 6.67 8.55
CA PRO A 346 14.14 7.05 9.91
C PRO A 346 13.00 6.66 10.86
N TYR A 347 13.34 6.06 12.00
CA TYR A 347 12.31 5.70 12.98
C TYR A 347 11.42 6.90 13.32
N SER A 348 10.12 6.69 13.27
CA SER A 348 9.08 7.69 13.56
C SER A 348 8.26 7.25 14.75
N GLU A 349 8.33 8.00 15.82
CA GLU A 349 7.58 7.73 17.05
C GLU A 349 6.08 7.74 16.79
N ARG A 350 5.40 6.70 17.27
CA ARG A 350 3.94 6.59 17.20
C ARG A 350 3.38 6.38 18.62
N VAL A 351 2.68 7.39 19.12
CA VAL A 351 2.03 7.33 20.45
C VAL A 351 1.15 6.08 20.54
N GLY A 352 1.24 5.37 21.65
CA GLY A 352 0.54 4.10 21.88
C GLY A 352 1.32 2.84 21.47
N THR A 353 2.50 2.98 20.87
CA THR A 353 3.40 1.86 20.59
C THR A 353 4.43 1.68 21.70
N LYS A 354 4.92 0.45 21.90
CA LYS A 354 5.96 0.17 22.92
C LYS A 354 7.27 0.90 22.61
N ALA A 355 7.66 1.00 21.34
CA ALA A 355 8.89 1.66 20.95
C ALA A 355 8.87 3.17 21.23
N ALA A 356 7.70 3.81 21.32
CA ALA A 356 7.60 5.23 21.62
C ALA A 356 8.06 5.61 23.05
N ILE A 357 8.04 4.64 23.99
CA ILE A 357 8.44 4.85 25.40
C ILE A 357 9.83 4.28 25.71
N MET A 358 10.52 3.68 24.74
CA MET A 358 11.89 3.22 24.86
C MET A 358 12.89 4.39 24.77
N PRO A 359 14.15 4.22 25.22
CA PRO A 359 15.20 5.24 25.04
C PRO A 359 15.38 5.59 23.56
N GLN A 360 15.20 6.86 23.22
CA GLN A 360 15.17 7.29 21.83
C GLN A 360 16.57 7.61 21.27
N VAL A 361 16.89 7.10 20.08
CA VAL A 361 18.02 7.58 19.29
C VAL A 361 17.74 9.02 18.84
N THR A 362 18.72 9.90 18.90
CA THR A 362 18.52 11.31 18.53
C THR A 362 18.12 11.44 17.06
N MET A 363 17.34 12.46 16.72
CA MET A 363 16.88 12.70 15.35
C MET A 363 18.07 12.91 14.38
N MET A 364 19.15 13.50 14.85
CA MET A 364 20.38 13.67 14.07
C MET A 364 20.97 12.31 13.67
N LYS A 365 21.11 11.41 14.65
CA LYS A 365 21.66 10.06 14.41
C LYS A 365 20.74 9.21 13.51
N ARG A 366 19.39 9.29 13.72
CA ARG A 366 18.43 8.64 12.81
C ARG A 366 18.59 9.09 11.36
N LYS A 367 18.77 10.40 11.13
CA LYS A 367 18.97 10.96 9.79
C LYS A 367 20.31 10.54 9.19
N GLU A 368 21.38 10.56 9.98
CA GLU A 368 22.73 10.12 9.57
C GLU A 368 22.70 8.65 9.12
N ARG A 369 22.17 7.75 9.95
CA ARG A 369 22.03 6.32 9.63
C ARG A 369 21.17 6.09 8.39
N ALA A 370 20.05 6.80 8.30
CA ALA A 370 19.19 6.73 7.13
C ALA A 370 19.85 7.23 5.85
N LEU A 371 20.71 8.26 5.93
CA LEU A 371 21.48 8.74 4.80
C LEU A 371 22.46 7.68 4.30
N ARG A 372 23.26 7.10 5.20
CA ARG A 372 24.22 6.04 4.86
C ARG A 372 23.56 4.84 4.17
N LEU A 373 22.40 4.37 4.67
CA LEU A 373 21.65 3.28 4.04
C LEU A 373 21.06 3.68 2.68
N ARG A 374 20.63 4.94 2.49
CA ARG A 374 20.15 5.42 1.19
C ARG A 374 21.28 5.51 0.16
N GLU A 375 22.44 5.95 0.56
CA GLU A 375 23.63 5.97 -0.31
C GLU A 375 24.02 4.55 -0.72
N LEU A 376 24.06 3.60 0.22
CA LEU A 376 24.27 2.18 -0.08
C LEU A 376 23.23 1.66 -1.08
N SER A 377 21.96 2.00 -0.84
CA SER A 377 20.86 1.62 -1.73
C SER A 377 20.99 2.19 -3.13
N LEU A 378 21.34 3.48 -3.25
CA LEU A 378 21.48 4.14 -4.54
C LEU A 378 22.64 3.53 -5.35
N HIS A 379 23.80 3.31 -4.72
CA HIS A 379 24.93 2.66 -5.38
C HIS A 379 24.58 1.25 -5.87
N ARG A 380 23.88 0.46 -5.04
CA ARG A 380 23.44 -0.89 -5.42
C ARG A 380 22.45 -0.84 -6.58
N LEU A 381 21.43 0.00 -6.48
CA LEU A 381 20.41 0.17 -7.51
C LEU A 381 21.02 0.56 -8.87
N GLN A 382 22.01 1.47 -8.86
CA GLN A 382 22.74 1.85 -10.06
C GLN A 382 23.54 0.69 -10.66
N ALA A 383 24.25 -0.05 -9.82
CA ALA A 383 25.03 -1.21 -10.25
C ALA A 383 24.12 -2.31 -10.86
N GLU A 384 22.99 -2.60 -10.23
CA GLU A 384 22.03 -3.58 -10.74
C GLU A 384 21.33 -3.11 -12.03
N ALA A 385 21.06 -1.80 -12.17
CA ALA A 385 20.49 -1.24 -13.39
C ALA A 385 21.45 -1.32 -14.59
N LEU A 386 22.73 -1.06 -14.38
CA LEU A 386 23.74 -1.17 -15.45
C LEU A 386 23.83 -2.59 -16.04
N LYS A 387 23.58 -3.62 -15.22
CA LYS A 387 23.51 -5.02 -15.69
C LYS A 387 22.33 -5.28 -16.63
N GLN A 388 21.34 -4.38 -16.68
CA GLN A 388 20.17 -4.55 -17.53
C GLN A 388 20.42 -4.11 -18.97
N ILE A 389 21.48 -3.34 -19.25
CA ILE A 389 21.81 -2.88 -20.61
C ILE A 389 22.05 -4.10 -21.51
N GLY A 390 21.45 -4.10 -22.70
CA GLY A 390 21.48 -5.20 -23.66
C GLY A 390 20.49 -6.34 -23.37
N THR A 391 19.74 -6.29 -22.25
CA THR A 391 18.74 -7.33 -21.94
C THR A 391 17.40 -7.04 -22.61
N GLN A 392 16.67 -8.10 -22.95
CA GLN A 392 15.28 -8.02 -23.39
C GLN A 392 14.33 -8.02 -22.18
N LYS A 393 13.41 -7.08 -22.13
CA LYS A 393 12.43 -6.96 -21.06
C LYS A 393 11.01 -6.96 -21.60
N LYS A 394 10.13 -7.73 -20.95
CA LYS A 394 8.68 -7.67 -21.15
C LYS A 394 8.11 -6.61 -20.24
N VAL A 395 7.59 -5.51 -20.79
CA VAL A 395 7.15 -4.35 -20.05
C VAL A 395 5.67 -4.09 -20.24
N LEU A 396 4.97 -3.72 -19.17
CA LEU A 396 3.58 -3.29 -19.22
C LEU A 396 3.53 -1.77 -19.40
N VAL A 397 2.96 -1.32 -20.51
CA VAL A 397 2.80 0.11 -20.83
C VAL A 397 1.77 0.73 -19.90
N LEU A 398 2.16 1.77 -19.16
CA LEU A 398 1.31 2.44 -18.20
C LEU A 398 0.37 3.45 -18.88
N ASN A 399 -0.77 3.73 -18.23
CA ASN A 399 -1.77 4.68 -18.76
C ASN A 399 -1.28 6.12 -18.85
N LYS A 400 -0.21 6.46 -18.11
CA LYS A 400 0.30 7.83 -18.05
C LYS A 400 1.32 8.05 -19.15
N PHE A 401 1.06 9.04 -20.01
CA PHE A 401 2.02 9.59 -20.97
C PHE A 401 2.59 10.90 -20.43
N SER A 402 3.91 10.97 -20.24
CA SER A 402 4.60 12.21 -19.85
C SER A 402 6.06 12.10 -20.25
N ALA A 403 6.56 13.01 -21.07
CA ALA A 403 7.96 13.06 -21.53
C ALA A 403 8.50 11.69 -22.05
N GLY A 404 7.65 10.90 -22.73
CA GLY A 404 7.90 9.55 -23.20
C GLY A 404 6.92 8.51 -22.63
N THR A 405 6.94 7.32 -23.20
CA THR A 405 6.10 6.21 -22.75
C THR A 405 6.70 5.59 -21.50
N GLN A 406 5.92 5.57 -20.43
CA GLN A 406 6.29 4.93 -19.17
C GLN A 406 5.75 3.50 -19.14
N ALA A 407 6.59 2.57 -18.74
CA ALA A 407 6.24 1.17 -18.58
C ALA A 407 6.91 0.58 -17.34
N ILE A 408 6.45 -0.61 -16.94
CA ILE A 408 7.04 -1.37 -15.83
C ILE A 408 7.35 -2.79 -16.28
N SER A 409 8.58 -3.22 -16.06
CA SER A 409 9.00 -4.58 -16.41
C SER A 409 8.41 -5.62 -15.43
N ARG A 410 8.47 -6.91 -15.79
CA ARG A 410 8.05 -7.98 -14.89
C ARG A 410 8.87 -8.02 -13.62
N ASP A 411 10.15 -7.75 -13.69
CA ASP A 411 11.09 -7.63 -12.58
C ASP A 411 11.10 -6.23 -11.93
N TYR A 412 10.07 -5.41 -12.14
CA TYR A 412 9.78 -4.15 -11.43
C TYR A 412 10.66 -2.94 -11.77
N TRP A 413 11.43 -2.97 -12.85
CA TRP A 413 12.13 -1.77 -13.30
C TRP A 413 11.17 -0.78 -13.96
N ASP A 414 11.32 0.48 -13.64
CA ASP A 414 10.72 1.57 -14.41
C ASP A 414 11.44 1.67 -15.76
N VAL A 415 10.70 1.61 -16.84
CA VAL A 415 11.23 1.67 -18.21
C VAL A 415 10.61 2.83 -18.94
N ASN A 416 11.43 3.60 -19.64
CA ASN A 416 11.00 4.69 -20.50
C ASN A 416 11.47 4.42 -21.95
N PHE A 417 10.59 4.62 -22.90
CA PHE A 417 10.90 4.50 -24.32
C PHE A 417 10.05 5.45 -25.16
N ASN A 418 10.54 5.79 -26.35
CA ASN A 418 9.91 6.80 -27.18
C ASN A 418 8.83 6.15 -28.07
N LEU A 419 7.56 6.34 -27.72
CA LEU A 419 6.43 6.17 -28.63
C LEU A 419 5.80 7.54 -28.91
N SER A 420 5.22 7.70 -30.11
CA SER A 420 4.31 8.82 -30.33
C SER A 420 3.08 8.68 -29.43
N GLU A 421 2.37 9.77 -29.16
CA GLU A 421 1.16 9.77 -28.33
C GLU A 421 0.08 8.83 -28.90
N SER A 422 -0.02 8.76 -30.25
CA SER A 422 -0.93 7.83 -30.93
C SER A 422 -0.58 6.37 -30.66
N LEU A 423 0.69 5.98 -30.80
CA LEU A 423 1.16 4.64 -30.51
C LEU A 423 1.05 4.32 -29.02
N HIS A 424 1.33 5.27 -28.13
CA HIS A 424 1.10 5.06 -26.69
C HIS A 424 -0.37 4.72 -26.41
N SER A 425 -1.31 5.44 -27.02
CA SER A 425 -2.74 5.18 -26.87
C SER A 425 -3.16 3.80 -27.36
N GLU A 426 -2.49 3.26 -28.37
CA GLU A 426 -2.69 1.91 -28.88
C GLU A 426 -2.14 0.84 -27.92
N PHE A 427 -0.92 1.05 -27.41
CA PHE A 427 -0.21 0.09 -26.56
C PHE A 427 -0.48 0.21 -25.05
N LYS A 428 -1.16 1.25 -24.59
CA LYS A 428 -1.52 1.36 -23.16
C LYS A 428 -2.22 0.10 -22.66
N ASN A 429 -1.88 -0.37 -21.48
CA ASN A 429 -2.37 -1.62 -20.89
C ASN A 429 -1.97 -2.89 -21.64
N SER A 430 -1.00 -2.83 -22.53
CA SER A 430 -0.45 -4.01 -23.18
C SER A 430 0.97 -4.34 -22.70
N GLU A 431 1.38 -5.59 -22.85
CA GLU A 431 2.78 -5.98 -22.68
C GLU A 431 3.50 -5.92 -24.02
N VAL A 432 4.66 -5.28 -24.01
CA VAL A 432 5.56 -5.19 -25.17
C VAL A 432 6.96 -5.67 -24.79
N ASN A 433 7.70 -6.20 -25.75
CA ASN A 433 9.11 -6.54 -25.58
C ASN A 433 9.97 -5.34 -25.99
N VAL A 434 10.92 -4.98 -25.15
CA VAL A 434 11.87 -3.89 -25.40
C VAL A 434 13.27 -4.32 -25.04
N GLU A 435 14.27 -3.81 -25.78
CA GLU A 435 15.68 -3.96 -25.44
C GLU A 435 16.14 -2.75 -24.65
N ILE A 436 16.80 -2.97 -23.51
CA ILE A 436 17.34 -1.90 -22.70
C ILE A 436 18.65 -1.38 -23.29
N LYS A 437 18.66 -0.10 -23.68
CA LYS A 437 19.81 0.56 -24.31
C LYS A 437 20.60 1.45 -23.38
N GLY A 438 19.99 1.89 -22.30
CA GLY A 438 20.61 2.81 -21.38
C GLY A 438 19.98 2.89 -20.00
N VAL A 439 20.59 3.69 -19.13
CA VAL A 439 20.15 3.91 -17.76
C VAL A 439 20.20 5.41 -17.48
N ARG A 440 19.09 5.98 -17.01
CA ARG A 440 19.04 7.35 -16.50
C ARG A 440 19.02 7.35 -14.99
N LEU A 441 19.91 8.18 -14.42
CA LEU A 441 20.02 8.36 -12.98
C LEU A 441 19.28 9.65 -12.60
N ASN A 442 18.30 9.53 -11.70
CA ASN A 442 17.69 10.66 -11.01
C ASN A 442 18.21 10.68 -9.57
N SER A 443 17.97 11.77 -8.82
CA SER A 443 18.50 11.95 -7.45
C SER A 443 18.22 10.76 -6.52
N ASP A 444 17.07 10.10 -6.68
CA ASP A 444 16.61 9.05 -5.77
C ASP A 444 16.11 7.78 -6.50
N ASN A 445 16.23 7.73 -7.81
CA ASN A 445 15.69 6.61 -8.61
C ASN A 445 16.50 6.39 -9.88
N VAL A 446 16.32 5.22 -10.46
CA VAL A 446 16.91 4.80 -11.72
C VAL A 446 15.80 4.40 -12.67
N VAL A 447 15.91 4.83 -13.92
CA VAL A 447 14.98 4.49 -15.00
C VAL A 447 15.77 3.86 -16.13
N LEU A 448 15.30 2.73 -16.65
CA LEU A 448 15.88 2.09 -17.82
C LEU A 448 15.35 2.75 -19.10
N ASP A 449 16.21 2.94 -20.09
CA ASP A 449 15.86 3.46 -21.42
C ASP A 449 15.88 2.32 -22.45
N ALA A 450 14.82 2.21 -23.24
CA ALA A 450 14.67 1.20 -24.26
C ALA A 450 14.52 1.79 -25.69
#